data_14c737ba364ad505d7c9e022d6a3f847
#
_entry.id   14c737ba364ad505d7c9e022d6a3f847
#
_cell.length_a   1.000
_cell.length_b   1.000
_cell.length_c   1.000
_cell.angle_alpha   90.00
_cell.angle_beta   90.00
_cell.angle_gamma   90.00
#
_symmetry.space_group_name_H-M   'P 1'
#
loop_
_entity.id
_entity.type
_entity.pdbx_description
1 polymer ?
#
loop_
_entity_poly.entity_id
_entity_poly.type
_entity_poly.pdbx_seq_one_letter_code
_entity_poly.pdbx_strand_id
1 'polypeptide(L)'
;DESETVPSTAKQLVFAKYLKEELEREGLKEVEMDEKGYIYATLPATTTKKVPTIGFIAHYDTALDASGANIKARIVKNYDGSDIQLNENMVSSPKQFPELLEHKGEDLIVTDGTTLLGADDKAGIAEIVQAMCYLRDHPEIEHGKIRVGFNPDEEIGRGAHHFDVEKFGCEWAYTMDGGDIGQLEYENFNAAGAKVYIKGLSVHPGYAKGRMVNASRLAIEFSEILPQDETPENTEGYEGFYHLIGIESRCEEAKLNYIIRDHDRDKFENRKKVMENCVKAMNEKYGEGTVEMKMDDQYYNMKEKIDPNIHVIDLVVKAMQEAEVTPLVQPIRGGTDGAQLSFKGLPCPNIFAGGVNFHGPYEFVSIQVMEKAMQVIINISRLTAGYND
;
A
#
# COMPACT_ATOMS: atom_id res chain seq x y z
N ASP A 1 -15.48 -0.44 0.54
CA ASP A 1 -15.07 -0.74 1.70
C ASP A 1 -15.99 -1.21 2.83
N GLU A 2 -17.39 -1.34 2.63
CA GLU A 2 -18.31 -1.92 3.59
C GLU A 2 -18.57 -3.43 3.35
N SER A 3 -17.84 -4.07 2.42
CA SER A 3 -18.00 -5.50 2.18
C SER A 3 -17.56 -6.34 3.38
N GLU A 4 -18.42 -7.24 3.83
CA GLU A 4 -18.10 -8.22 4.89
C GLU A 4 -17.46 -9.49 4.32
N THR A 5 -17.41 -9.65 2.98
CA THR A 5 -16.82 -10.83 2.33
C THR A 5 -15.33 -10.68 2.07
N VAL A 6 -14.63 -11.80 1.94
CA VAL A 6 -13.24 -11.89 1.49
C VAL A 6 -13.18 -12.89 0.33
N PRO A 7 -12.75 -12.48 -0.85
CA PRO A 7 -12.43 -11.10 -1.22
C PRO A 7 -13.67 -10.19 -1.21
N SER A 8 -13.44 -8.89 -1.14
CA SER A 8 -14.51 -7.87 -1.07
C SER A 8 -15.40 -7.86 -2.31
N THR A 9 -14.90 -8.35 -3.44
CA THR A 9 -15.64 -8.51 -4.70
C THR A 9 -15.38 -9.86 -5.35
N ALA A 10 -16.43 -10.51 -5.86
CA ALA A 10 -16.30 -11.81 -6.54
C ALA A 10 -15.47 -11.77 -7.83
N LYS A 11 -15.28 -10.60 -8.44
CA LYS A 11 -14.45 -10.42 -9.64
C LYS A 11 -12.99 -10.77 -9.38
N GLN A 12 -12.51 -10.52 -8.18
CA GLN A 12 -11.15 -10.86 -7.77
C GLN A 12 -10.87 -12.36 -7.87
N LEU A 13 -11.85 -13.21 -7.52
CA LEU A 13 -11.72 -14.66 -7.68
C LEU A 13 -11.63 -15.12 -9.14
N VAL A 14 -12.18 -14.35 -10.08
CA VAL A 14 -12.04 -14.65 -11.52
C VAL A 14 -10.60 -14.45 -11.96
N PHE A 15 -9.98 -13.33 -11.57
CA PHE A 15 -8.58 -13.07 -11.86
C PHE A 15 -7.66 -14.06 -11.13
N ALA A 16 -7.95 -14.35 -9.86
CA ALA A 16 -7.17 -15.30 -9.06
C ALA A 16 -7.11 -16.70 -9.73
N LYS A 17 -8.23 -17.19 -10.27
CA LYS A 17 -8.26 -18.44 -11.03
C LYS A 17 -7.39 -18.39 -12.28
N TYR A 18 -7.51 -17.32 -13.06
CA TYR A 18 -6.67 -17.09 -14.23
C TYR A 18 -5.18 -17.09 -13.85
N LEU A 19 -4.80 -16.35 -12.81
CA LEU A 19 -3.42 -16.28 -12.35
C LEU A 19 -2.91 -17.65 -11.86
N LYS A 20 -3.74 -18.40 -11.13
CA LYS A 20 -3.41 -19.77 -10.72
C LYS A 20 -3.11 -20.66 -11.92
N GLU A 21 -3.97 -20.66 -12.94
CA GLU A 21 -3.78 -21.43 -14.17
C GLU A 21 -2.52 -21.00 -14.92
N GLU A 22 -2.20 -19.70 -14.92
CA GLU A 22 -0.97 -19.15 -15.48
C GLU A 22 0.26 -19.72 -14.79
N LEU A 23 0.31 -19.68 -13.45
CA LEU A 23 1.42 -20.22 -12.65
C LEU A 23 1.62 -21.73 -12.88
N GLU A 24 0.54 -22.48 -13.01
CA GLU A 24 0.56 -23.92 -13.34
C GLU A 24 1.13 -24.15 -14.77
N ARG A 25 0.70 -23.34 -15.74
CA ARG A 25 1.17 -23.39 -17.12
C ARG A 25 2.65 -23.05 -17.23
N GLU A 26 3.12 -22.08 -16.46
CA GLU A 26 4.52 -21.71 -16.37
C GLU A 26 5.35 -22.70 -15.53
N GLY A 27 4.74 -23.76 -15.03
CA GLY A 27 5.43 -24.90 -14.42
C GLY A 27 5.90 -24.70 -12.99
N LEU A 28 5.42 -23.67 -12.28
CA LEU A 28 5.64 -23.53 -10.84
C LEU A 28 5.03 -24.73 -10.11
N LYS A 29 5.57 -25.02 -8.93
CA LYS A 29 5.15 -26.17 -8.12
C LYS A 29 4.28 -25.71 -6.94
N GLU A 30 3.56 -26.66 -6.35
CA GLU A 30 2.74 -26.40 -5.17
C GLU A 30 1.81 -25.20 -5.37
N VAL A 31 1.22 -25.06 -6.59
CA VAL A 31 0.32 -23.95 -6.90
C VAL A 31 -1.03 -24.20 -6.23
N GLU A 32 -1.35 -23.37 -5.27
CA GLU A 32 -2.57 -23.47 -4.47
C GLU A 32 -3.31 -22.14 -4.46
N MET A 33 -4.63 -22.20 -4.40
CA MET A 33 -5.50 -21.07 -4.16
C MET A 33 -6.52 -21.46 -3.10
N ASP A 34 -6.67 -20.65 -2.06
CA ASP A 34 -7.68 -20.88 -1.04
C ASP A 34 -9.06 -20.32 -1.45
N GLU A 35 -10.06 -20.54 -0.62
CA GLU A 35 -11.43 -20.07 -0.84
C GLU A 35 -11.59 -18.55 -0.84
N LYS A 36 -10.64 -17.84 -0.25
CA LYS A 36 -10.58 -16.37 -0.16
C LYS A 36 -9.77 -15.74 -1.31
N GLY A 37 -9.17 -16.57 -2.18
CA GLY A 37 -8.41 -16.11 -3.33
C GLY A 37 -6.92 -15.93 -3.10
N TYR A 38 -6.39 -16.25 -1.91
CA TYR A 38 -4.93 -16.21 -1.70
C TYR A 38 -4.25 -17.31 -2.49
N ILE A 39 -3.27 -16.93 -3.30
CA ILE A 39 -2.54 -17.85 -4.17
C ILE A 39 -1.11 -17.99 -3.66
N TYR A 40 -0.63 -19.24 -3.60
CA TYR A 40 0.75 -19.54 -3.26
C TYR A 40 1.33 -20.49 -4.31
N ALA A 41 2.60 -20.28 -4.67
CA ALA A 41 3.32 -21.20 -5.55
C ALA A 41 4.80 -21.25 -5.15
N THR A 42 5.50 -22.23 -5.69
CA THR A 42 6.92 -22.52 -5.40
C THR A 42 7.74 -22.62 -6.66
N LEU A 43 8.88 -21.94 -6.69
CA LEU A 43 10.00 -22.30 -7.54
C LEU A 43 11.00 -23.13 -6.71
N PRO A 44 11.23 -24.42 -7.05
CA PRO A 44 12.15 -25.26 -6.31
C PRO A 44 13.59 -24.74 -6.38
N ALA A 45 14.36 -24.97 -5.32
CA ALA A 45 15.77 -24.60 -5.28
C ALA A 45 16.58 -25.28 -6.38
N THR A 46 17.57 -24.56 -6.93
CA THR A 46 18.61 -25.14 -7.81
C THR A 46 19.87 -25.53 -7.02
N THR A 47 20.04 -25.00 -5.82
CA THR A 47 21.16 -25.34 -4.93
C THR A 47 20.82 -26.47 -3.96
N THR A 48 21.83 -27.26 -3.59
CA THR A 48 21.75 -28.25 -2.48
C THR A 48 22.22 -27.69 -1.15
N LYS A 49 22.70 -26.45 -1.11
CA LYS A 49 23.08 -25.75 0.12
C LYS A 49 21.84 -25.47 0.97
N LYS A 50 22.03 -25.45 2.29
CA LYS A 50 21.00 -24.96 3.19
C LYS A 50 21.01 -23.44 3.15
N VAL A 51 20.03 -22.86 2.48
CA VAL A 51 19.86 -21.41 2.32
C VAL A 51 18.43 -21.03 2.69
N PRO A 52 18.18 -19.76 3.09
CA PRO A 52 16.85 -19.30 3.43
C PRO A 52 15.83 -19.49 2.31
N THR A 53 14.57 -19.78 2.69
CA THR A 53 13.43 -19.69 1.78
C THR A 53 12.93 -18.25 1.79
N ILE A 54 12.87 -17.62 0.64
CA ILE A 54 12.40 -16.24 0.49
C ILE A 54 11.10 -16.16 -0.30
N GLY A 55 10.38 -15.05 -0.15
CA GLY A 55 9.12 -14.83 -0.84
C GLY A 55 9.06 -13.52 -1.63
N PHE A 56 8.23 -13.52 -2.70
CA PHE A 56 7.79 -12.32 -3.40
C PHE A 56 6.28 -12.28 -3.42
N ILE A 57 5.71 -11.11 -3.16
CA ILE A 57 4.27 -10.93 -2.96
C ILE A 57 3.81 -9.74 -3.79
N ALA A 58 2.63 -9.84 -4.38
CA ALA A 58 1.94 -8.76 -5.08
C ALA A 58 0.43 -8.92 -4.93
N HIS A 59 -0.32 -7.81 -4.98
CA HIS A 59 -1.77 -7.88 -4.94
C HIS A 59 -2.40 -7.80 -6.33
N TYR A 60 -3.64 -8.26 -6.46
CA TYR A 60 -4.30 -8.33 -7.76
C TYR A 60 -5.60 -7.53 -7.85
N ASP A 61 -6.08 -6.95 -6.75
CA ASP A 61 -7.15 -5.96 -6.78
C ASP A 61 -6.65 -4.60 -7.32
N THR A 62 -7.51 -3.66 -7.44
CA THR A 62 -7.22 -2.30 -7.92
C THR A 62 -7.97 -1.29 -7.09
N ALA A 63 -7.41 -0.09 -6.97
CA ALA A 63 -8.00 1.03 -6.26
C ALA A 63 -9.44 1.31 -6.71
N LEU A 64 -10.23 1.86 -5.77
CA LEU A 64 -11.64 2.20 -5.99
C LEU A 64 -11.83 3.61 -6.58
N ASP A 65 -10.78 4.40 -6.68
CA ASP A 65 -10.82 5.82 -7.07
C ASP A 65 -11.17 6.01 -8.54
N ALA A 66 -10.83 5.03 -9.38
CA ALA A 66 -11.16 5.03 -10.80
C ALA A 66 -11.64 3.64 -11.25
N SER A 67 -12.38 3.59 -12.36
CA SER A 67 -12.84 2.33 -12.92
C SER A 67 -11.69 1.44 -13.37
N GLY A 68 -11.67 0.17 -12.94
CA GLY A 68 -10.78 -0.88 -13.44
C GLY A 68 -11.46 -1.81 -14.47
N ALA A 69 -12.61 -1.43 -15.03
CA ALA A 69 -13.38 -2.27 -15.93
C ALA A 69 -13.11 -1.95 -17.41
N ASN A 70 -12.84 -2.97 -18.22
CA ASN A 70 -12.58 -2.85 -19.66
C ASN A 70 -11.37 -1.96 -19.99
N ILE A 71 -10.29 -2.14 -19.27
CA ILE A 71 -9.03 -1.42 -19.47
C ILE A 71 -8.56 -1.59 -20.91
N LYS A 72 -8.23 -0.47 -21.57
CA LYS A 72 -7.70 -0.44 -22.93
C LYS A 72 -6.26 0.08 -22.89
N ALA A 73 -5.36 -0.81 -22.49
CA ALA A 73 -3.95 -0.50 -22.43
C ALA A 73 -3.33 -0.41 -23.84
N ARG A 74 -2.39 0.50 -24.02
CA ARG A 74 -1.55 0.62 -25.22
C ARG A 74 -0.13 1.00 -24.86
N ILE A 75 0.79 0.73 -25.78
CA ILE A 75 2.20 1.07 -25.61
C ILE A 75 2.50 2.34 -26.40
N VAL A 76 3.07 3.32 -25.71
CA VAL A 76 3.72 4.51 -26.30
C VAL A 76 5.21 4.19 -26.44
N LYS A 77 5.64 3.86 -27.65
CA LYS A 77 7.03 3.43 -27.89
C LYS A 77 7.97 4.61 -27.93
N ASN A 78 9.15 4.42 -27.33
CA ASN A 78 10.26 5.37 -27.35
C ASN A 78 9.78 6.79 -27.03
N TYR A 79 9.18 6.93 -25.84
CA TYR A 79 8.56 8.17 -25.39
C TYR A 79 9.52 9.36 -25.53
N ASP A 80 9.10 10.40 -26.21
CA ASP A 80 9.96 11.55 -26.56
C ASP A 80 9.91 12.72 -25.57
N GLY A 81 9.05 12.62 -24.54
CA GLY A 81 8.83 13.68 -23.54
C GLY A 81 7.73 14.67 -23.93
N SER A 82 6.95 14.40 -24.97
CA SER A 82 5.80 15.22 -25.37
C SER A 82 4.52 14.79 -24.64
N ASP A 83 3.46 15.56 -24.84
CA ASP A 83 2.12 15.22 -24.34
C ASP A 83 1.65 13.87 -24.91
N ILE A 84 1.08 13.02 -24.06
CA ILE A 84 0.47 11.74 -24.45
C ILE A 84 -1.04 11.93 -24.54
N GLN A 85 -1.60 11.90 -25.76
CA GLN A 85 -3.05 11.94 -25.95
C GLN A 85 -3.65 10.61 -25.51
N LEU A 86 -4.44 10.60 -24.44
CA LEU A 86 -5.14 9.39 -23.95
C LEU A 86 -6.44 9.18 -24.72
N ASN A 87 -7.27 10.21 -24.85
CA ASN A 87 -8.47 10.26 -25.66
C ASN A 87 -8.75 11.68 -26.16
N GLU A 88 -9.87 11.93 -26.83
CA GLU A 88 -10.21 13.25 -27.41
C GLU A 88 -10.20 14.40 -26.39
N ASN A 89 -10.49 14.11 -25.13
CA ASN A 89 -10.64 15.10 -24.06
C ASN A 89 -9.56 15.04 -22.98
N MET A 90 -8.65 14.06 -23.04
CA MET A 90 -7.69 13.80 -21.96
C MET A 90 -6.28 13.64 -22.50
N VAL A 91 -5.38 14.38 -21.89
CA VAL A 91 -3.95 14.42 -22.23
C VAL A 91 -3.13 14.20 -20.95
N SER A 92 -2.20 13.27 -20.96
CA SER A 92 -1.17 13.16 -19.95
C SER A 92 0.03 14.01 -20.38
N SER A 93 0.25 15.11 -19.67
CA SER A 93 1.24 16.12 -20.05
C SER A 93 2.36 16.21 -18.99
N PRO A 94 3.64 16.30 -19.42
CA PRO A 94 4.75 16.55 -18.50
C PRO A 94 4.64 17.88 -17.73
N LYS A 95 3.80 18.81 -18.17
CA LYS A 95 3.52 20.03 -17.41
C LYS A 95 2.70 19.77 -16.16
N GLN A 96 1.85 18.76 -16.20
CA GLN A 96 1.02 18.33 -15.08
C GLN A 96 1.70 17.19 -14.30
N PHE A 97 2.40 16.32 -14.99
CA PHE A 97 3.06 15.11 -14.47
C PHE A 97 4.54 15.14 -14.88
N PRO A 98 5.39 15.91 -14.17
CA PRO A 98 6.81 16.09 -14.53
C PRO A 98 7.62 14.79 -14.56
N GLU A 99 7.21 13.79 -13.77
CA GLU A 99 7.81 12.45 -13.70
C GLU A 99 7.84 11.74 -15.06
N LEU A 100 6.94 12.05 -15.98
CA LEU A 100 6.98 11.54 -17.36
C LEU A 100 8.32 11.84 -18.05
N LEU A 101 8.98 12.95 -17.71
CA LEU A 101 10.25 13.33 -18.34
C LEU A 101 11.41 12.42 -17.96
N GLU A 102 11.31 11.69 -16.85
CA GLU A 102 12.32 10.74 -16.39
C GLU A 102 12.34 9.49 -17.26
N HIS A 103 11.23 9.20 -17.96
CA HIS A 103 11.04 8.03 -18.82
C HIS A 103 11.26 8.28 -20.30
N LYS A 104 11.98 9.36 -20.67
CA LYS A 104 12.30 9.63 -22.08
C LYS A 104 13.16 8.53 -22.69
N GLY A 105 12.73 8.06 -23.86
CA GLY A 105 13.38 6.95 -24.56
C GLY A 105 12.86 5.57 -24.18
N GLU A 106 11.94 5.49 -23.22
CA GLU A 106 11.34 4.24 -22.77
C GLU A 106 10.00 3.95 -23.46
N ASP A 107 9.55 2.71 -23.37
CA ASP A 107 8.25 2.27 -23.84
C ASP A 107 7.27 2.31 -22.66
N LEU A 108 6.25 3.17 -22.74
CA LEU A 108 5.27 3.38 -21.68
C LEU A 108 3.97 2.65 -21.96
N ILE A 109 3.46 1.90 -21.00
CA ILE A 109 2.10 1.37 -21.03
C ILE A 109 1.17 2.41 -20.39
N VAL A 110 0.13 2.82 -21.12
CA VAL A 110 -0.88 3.78 -20.68
C VAL A 110 -2.28 3.27 -21.02
N THR A 111 -3.32 3.89 -20.41
CA THR A 111 -4.73 3.60 -20.77
C THR A 111 -5.25 4.56 -21.86
N ASP A 112 -6.53 4.41 -22.21
CA ASP A 112 -7.27 5.37 -23.01
C ASP A 112 -7.86 6.54 -22.19
N GLY A 113 -7.49 6.65 -20.91
CA GLY A 113 -7.99 7.69 -20.00
C GLY A 113 -9.41 7.48 -19.47
N THR A 114 -10.06 6.36 -19.78
CA THR A 114 -11.40 6.05 -19.25
C THR A 114 -11.36 5.17 -17.99
N THR A 115 -10.21 4.58 -17.69
CA THR A 115 -9.96 3.71 -16.55
C THR A 115 -8.59 3.96 -15.96
N LEU A 116 -8.33 3.44 -14.74
CA LEU A 116 -6.95 3.23 -14.30
C LEU A 116 -6.26 2.17 -15.19
N LEU A 117 -4.94 2.01 -15.08
CA LEU A 117 -4.19 0.96 -15.77
C LEU A 117 -4.18 -0.36 -14.97
N GLY A 118 -4.07 -0.26 -13.65
CA GLY A 118 -3.87 -1.40 -12.75
C GLY A 118 -2.43 -1.92 -12.77
N ALA A 119 -1.45 -1.04 -13.07
CA ALA A 119 -0.04 -1.34 -12.84
C ALA A 119 0.22 -1.57 -11.36
N ASP A 120 -0.50 -0.87 -10.53
CA ASP A 120 -0.69 -1.13 -9.12
C ASP A 120 -1.78 -2.20 -8.94
N ASP A 121 -1.47 -3.50 -8.62
CA ASP A 121 -0.08 -4.00 -8.54
C ASP A 121 0.14 -5.19 -9.51
N LYS A 122 -0.49 -5.13 -10.70
CA LYS A 122 -0.28 -6.17 -11.73
C LYS A 122 1.08 -6.07 -12.43
N ALA A 123 1.78 -4.93 -12.28
CA ALA A 123 3.18 -4.84 -12.69
C ALA A 123 4.03 -5.77 -11.83
N GLY A 124 3.92 -5.70 -10.51
CA GLY A 124 4.60 -6.60 -9.58
C GLY A 124 4.27 -8.06 -9.82
N ILE A 125 3.00 -8.40 -10.13
CA ILE A 125 2.63 -9.77 -10.52
C ILE A 125 3.42 -10.21 -11.76
N ALA A 126 3.45 -9.39 -12.81
CA ALA A 126 4.12 -9.72 -14.07
C ALA A 126 5.63 -9.90 -13.86
N GLU A 127 6.25 -9.02 -13.08
CA GLU A 127 7.66 -9.06 -12.74
C GLU A 127 8.04 -10.33 -11.97
N ILE A 128 7.25 -10.68 -10.95
CA ILE A 128 7.43 -11.91 -10.16
C ILE A 128 7.33 -13.13 -11.08
N VAL A 129 6.27 -13.23 -11.88
CA VAL A 129 6.04 -14.39 -12.77
C VAL A 129 7.17 -14.51 -13.78
N GLN A 130 7.58 -13.41 -14.42
CA GLN A 130 8.67 -13.42 -15.40
C GLN A 130 10.03 -13.74 -14.77
N ALA A 131 10.30 -13.25 -13.55
CA ALA A 131 11.51 -13.63 -12.82
C ALA A 131 11.55 -15.14 -12.51
N MET A 132 10.41 -15.72 -12.11
CA MET A 132 10.33 -17.16 -11.85
C MET A 132 10.52 -17.98 -13.15
N CYS A 133 9.94 -17.55 -14.26
CA CYS A 133 10.14 -18.15 -15.57
C CYS A 133 11.62 -18.09 -15.99
N TYR A 134 12.23 -16.92 -15.83
CA TYR A 134 13.65 -16.74 -16.17
C TYR A 134 14.56 -17.66 -15.34
N LEU A 135 14.38 -17.70 -14.03
CA LEU A 135 15.17 -18.57 -13.15
C LEU A 135 14.95 -20.06 -13.43
N ARG A 136 13.72 -20.47 -13.77
CA ARG A 136 13.41 -21.84 -14.21
C ARG A 136 14.18 -22.22 -15.47
N ASP A 137 14.24 -21.31 -16.44
CA ASP A 137 14.87 -21.54 -17.74
C ASP A 137 16.40 -21.37 -17.71
N HIS A 138 16.93 -20.79 -16.61
CA HIS A 138 18.34 -20.54 -16.34
C HIS A 138 18.81 -21.24 -15.04
N PRO A 139 18.78 -22.59 -14.98
CA PRO A 139 19.12 -23.34 -13.76
C PRO A 139 20.59 -23.19 -13.34
N GLU A 140 21.45 -22.62 -14.18
CA GLU A 140 22.82 -22.24 -13.83
C GLU A 140 22.86 -21.06 -12.82
N ILE A 141 21.79 -20.31 -12.68
CA ILE A 141 21.65 -19.29 -11.63
C ILE A 141 21.26 -20.01 -10.35
N GLU A 142 22.22 -20.12 -9.44
CA GLU A 142 22.00 -20.80 -8.17
C GLU A 142 21.06 -19.97 -7.26
N HIS A 143 19.98 -20.58 -6.78
CA HIS A 143 19.03 -19.97 -5.84
C HIS A 143 18.42 -21.02 -4.89
N GLY A 144 17.97 -20.56 -3.71
CA GLY A 144 17.20 -21.36 -2.76
C GLY A 144 15.76 -21.58 -3.21
N LYS A 145 14.96 -22.20 -2.34
CA LYS A 145 13.51 -22.27 -2.55
C LYS A 145 12.92 -20.86 -2.55
N ILE A 146 12.13 -20.54 -3.58
CA ILE A 146 11.42 -19.27 -3.68
C ILE A 146 9.92 -19.54 -3.60
N ARG A 147 9.22 -18.75 -2.79
CA ARG A 147 7.76 -18.75 -2.73
C ARG A 147 7.23 -17.48 -3.39
N VAL A 148 6.12 -17.60 -4.09
CA VAL A 148 5.38 -16.46 -4.57
C VAL A 148 3.99 -16.46 -3.97
N GLY A 149 3.51 -15.29 -3.57
CA GLY A 149 2.20 -15.08 -2.95
C GLY A 149 1.43 -13.97 -3.67
N PHE A 150 0.14 -14.19 -3.93
CA PHE A 150 -0.71 -13.16 -4.52
C PHE A 150 -2.01 -13.08 -3.73
N ASN A 151 -2.42 -11.88 -3.41
CA ASN A 151 -3.54 -11.65 -2.50
C ASN A 151 -4.58 -10.64 -3.02
N PRO A 152 -5.82 -10.77 -2.54
CA PRO A 152 -6.89 -9.80 -2.77
C PRO A 152 -6.84 -8.66 -1.75
N ASP A 153 -7.67 -7.62 -1.98
CA ASP A 153 -8.11 -6.64 -0.98
C ASP A 153 -6.98 -5.82 -0.32
N GLU A 154 -5.83 -5.64 -0.99
CA GLU A 154 -4.77 -4.75 -0.51
C GLU A 154 -5.28 -3.31 -0.45
N GLU A 155 -5.90 -2.83 -1.51
CA GLU A 155 -6.37 -1.46 -1.73
C GLU A 155 -7.43 -0.98 -0.73
N ILE A 156 -7.98 -1.91 0.03
CA ILE A 156 -8.87 -1.63 1.17
C ILE A 156 -8.22 -1.96 2.52
N GLY A 157 -6.90 -2.19 2.54
CA GLY A 157 -6.10 -2.46 3.73
C GLY A 157 -6.34 -3.83 4.36
N ARG A 158 -6.83 -4.81 3.61
CA ARG A 158 -7.17 -6.16 4.10
C ARG A 158 -6.32 -7.27 3.50
N GLY A 159 -5.40 -6.96 2.58
CA GLY A 159 -4.63 -7.95 1.85
C GLY A 159 -3.88 -8.93 2.74
N ALA A 160 -3.24 -8.44 3.79
CA ALA A 160 -2.51 -9.30 4.72
C ALA A 160 -3.39 -10.04 5.73
N HIS A 161 -4.68 -9.72 5.89
CA HIS A 161 -5.49 -10.22 7.01
C HIS A 161 -5.57 -11.75 7.06
N HIS A 162 -5.80 -12.40 5.95
CA HIS A 162 -5.92 -13.86 5.84
C HIS A 162 -4.72 -14.51 5.14
N PHE A 163 -3.67 -13.73 4.85
CA PHE A 163 -2.43 -14.29 4.32
C PHE A 163 -1.83 -15.25 5.36
N ASP A 164 -1.65 -16.49 4.97
CA ASP A 164 -1.13 -17.56 5.83
C ASP A 164 0.41 -17.58 5.77
N VAL A 165 1.03 -16.84 6.71
CA VAL A 165 2.49 -16.70 6.80
C VAL A 165 3.17 -18.05 7.09
N GLU A 166 2.55 -18.90 7.93
CA GLU A 166 3.11 -20.22 8.25
C GLU A 166 3.13 -21.13 7.03
N LYS A 167 2.02 -21.18 6.29
CA LYS A 167 1.92 -21.93 5.03
C LYS A 167 2.83 -21.37 3.95
N PHE A 168 2.98 -20.05 3.88
CA PHE A 168 3.92 -19.39 2.98
C PHE A 168 5.34 -19.83 3.26
N GLY A 169 5.74 -19.95 4.53
CA GLY A 169 6.92 -20.66 4.99
C GLY A 169 8.24 -20.02 4.55
N CYS A 170 8.29 -18.69 4.48
CA CYS A 170 9.49 -17.91 4.17
C CYS A 170 10.12 -17.33 5.42
N GLU A 171 11.44 -17.17 5.41
CA GLU A 171 12.15 -16.47 6.48
C GLU A 171 11.96 -14.95 6.37
N TRP A 172 11.87 -14.44 5.14
CA TRP A 172 11.42 -13.09 4.82
C TRP A 172 10.82 -13.04 3.41
N ALA A 173 10.18 -11.94 3.09
CA ALA A 173 9.62 -11.71 1.76
C ALA A 173 9.77 -10.24 1.33
N TYR A 174 9.35 -9.94 0.11
CA TYR A 174 9.29 -8.61 -0.46
C TYR A 174 7.95 -8.42 -1.15
N THR A 175 7.25 -7.32 -0.89
CA THR A 175 6.14 -6.88 -1.73
C THR A 175 6.71 -6.11 -2.94
N MET A 176 6.23 -6.44 -4.13
CA MET A 176 6.57 -5.75 -5.38
C MET A 176 5.49 -4.73 -5.69
N ASP A 177 5.32 -3.76 -4.79
CA ASP A 177 4.16 -2.85 -4.73
C ASP A 177 4.61 -1.38 -4.53
N GLY A 178 5.87 -1.11 -4.80
CA GLY A 178 6.43 0.24 -4.78
C GLY A 178 6.19 1.00 -6.09
N GLY A 179 6.40 2.31 -6.06
CA GLY A 179 6.25 3.16 -7.22
C GLY A 179 7.42 3.07 -8.20
N ASP A 180 7.95 4.23 -8.55
CA ASP A 180 8.96 4.37 -9.60
C ASP A 180 10.31 3.73 -9.27
N ILE A 181 11.16 3.61 -10.27
CA ILE A 181 12.45 2.90 -10.23
C ILE A 181 13.30 3.29 -9.02
N GLY A 182 13.79 2.26 -8.34
CA GLY A 182 14.71 2.40 -7.22
C GLY A 182 14.03 2.58 -5.86
N GLN A 183 12.74 2.78 -5.77
CA GLN A 183 12.05 2.91 -4.48
C GLN A 183 12.22 1.63 -3.67
N LEU A 184 12.67 1.82 -2.43
CA LEU A 184 12.83 0.79 -1.41
C LEU A 184 12.28 1.33 -0.10
N GLU A 185 11.25 0.69 0.39
CA GLU A 185 10.45 1.19 1.49
C GLU A 185 10.34 0.13 2.59
N TYR A 186 10.83 0.47 3.77
CA TYR A 186 10.75 -0.36 4.97
C TYR A 186 10.35 0.43 6.22
N GLU A 187 9.84 1.64 5.99
CA GLU A 187 9.20 2.50 6.98
C GLU A 187 7.84 2.95 6.46
N ASN A 188 6.84 2.94 7.32
CA ASN A 188 5.50 3.42 7.04
C ASN A 188 4.92 4.11 8.26
N PHE A 189 3.79 4.78 8.12
CA PHE A 189 3.11 5.35 9.28
C PHE A 189 2.69 4.28 10.28
N ASN A 190 2.70 4.66 11.59
CA ASN A 190 1.75 4.11 12.55
C ASN A 190 0.40 4.77 12.31
N ALA A 191 -0.68 4.03 12.40
CA ALA A 191 -2.01 4.47 12.00
C ALA A 191 -3.09 4.11 13.01
N ALA A 192 -3.95 5.10 13.31
CA ALA A 192 -5.18 4.89 14.04
C ALA A 192 -6.34 5.61 13.35
N GLY A 193 -7.55 5.08 13.55
CA GLY A 193 -8.80 5.74 13.22
C GLY A 193 -9.51 6.18 14.49
N ALA A 194 -10.11 7.37 14.51
CA ALA A 194 -10.90 7.84 15.63
C ALA A 194 -12.27 8.34 15.17
N LYS A 195 -13.33 7.90 15.85
CA LYS A 195 -14.71 8.36 15.66
C LYS A 195 -15.13 9.12 16.90
N VAL A 196 -15.38 10.42 16.75
CA VAL A 196 -15.83 11.31 17.82
C VAL A 196 -17.32 11.51 17.66
N TYR A 197 -18.07 11.22 18.72
CA TYR A 197 -19.51 11.40 18.80
C TYR A 197 -19.82 12.52 19.79
N ILE A 198 -20.64 13.48 19.38
CA ILE A 198 -21.01 14.64 20.20
C ILE A 198 -22.52 14.69 20.34
N LYS A 199 -22.99 14.76 21.58
CA LYS A 199 -24.41 14.89 21.94
C LYS A 199 -24.77 16.36 22.17
N GLY A 200 -25.82 16.81 21.53
CA GLY A 200 -26.40 18.15 21.71
C GLY A 200 -27.78 18.10 22.30
N LEU A 201 -28.35 19.29 22.51
CA LEU A 201 -29.73 19.48 22.95
C LEU A 201 -30.36 20.58 22.09
N SER A 202 -31.28 20.20 21.22
CA SER A 202 -32.04 21.14 20.42
C SER A 202 -33.25 21.67 21.20
N VAL A 203 -33.46 22.96 21.11
CA VAL A 203 -34.65 23.66 21.59
C VAL A 203 -35.03 24.75 20.59
N HIS A 204 -36.23 25.27 20.66
CA HIS A 204 -36.68 26.36 19.79
C HIS A 204 -35.69 27.54 19.85
N PRO A 205 -35.12 28.00 18.71
CA PRO A 205 -34.06 29.00 18.70
C PRO A 205 -34.40 30.30 19.47
N GLY A 206 -35.62 30.72 19.43
CA GLY A 206 -36.08 31.92 20.16
C GLY A 206 -36.01 31.81 21.69
N TYR A 207 -35.86 30.59 22.24
CA TYR A 207 -35.79 30.29 23.67
C TYR A 207 -34.54 29.53 24.07
N ALA A 208 -33.54 29.57 23.22
CA ALA A 208 -32.33 28.72 23.31
C ALA A 208 -31.31 29.18 24.36
N LYS A 209 -31.38 30.45 24.83
CA LYS A 209 -30.39 31.00 25.75
C LYS A 209 -30.29 30.17 27.03
N GLY A 210 -29.11 29.64 27.33
CA GLY A 210 -28.82 28.82 28.50
C GLY A 210 -29.47 27.43 28.49
N ARG A 211 -29.99 26.98 27.34
CA ARG A 211 -30.65 25.66 27.20
C ARG A 211 -30.12 24.85 26.04
N MET A 212 -29.92 25.48 24.87
CA MET A 212 -29.44 24.76 23.67
C MET A 212 -27.97 24.38 23.81
N VAL A 213 -27.67 23.15 23.46
CA VAL A 213 -26.32 22.67 23.19
C VAL A 213 -26.27 22.22 21.72
N ASN A 214 -25.58 22.97 20.88
CA ASN A 214 -25.54 22.72 19.47
C ASN A 214 -24.31 21.84 19.12
N ALA A 215 -24.55 20.57 18.86
CA ALA A 215 -23.46 19.60 18.56
C ALA A 215 -22.64 20.00 17.35
N SER A 216 -23.21 20.64 16.31
CA SER A 216 -22.44 21.12 15.17
C SER A 216 -21.39 22.18 15.58
N ARG A 217 -21.73 23.07 16.52
CA ARG A 217 -20.75 24.05 17.01
C ARG A 217 -19.69 23.42 17.88
N LEU A 218 -20.07 22.42 18.70
CA LEU A 218 -19.09 21.66 19.49
C LEU A 218 -18.15 20.84 18.60
N ALA A 219 -18.63 20.33 17.48
CA ALA A 219 -17.77 19.62 16.50
C ALA A 219 -16.71 20.55 15.88
N ILE A 220 -17.08 21.80 15.55
CA ILE A 220 -16.12 22.80 15.09
C ILE A 220 -15.09 23.09 16.19
N GLU A 221 -15.56 23.37 17.43
CA GLU A 221 -14.69 23.62 18.57
C GLU A 221 -13.71 22.45 18.84
N PHE A 222 -14.21 21.20 18.79
CA PHE A 222 -13.35 20.02 18.93
C PHE A 222 -12.22 20.01 17.89
N SER A 223 -12.54 20.28 16.63
CA SER A 223 -11.58 20.35 15.55
C SER A 223 -10.57 21.50 15.73
N GLU A 224 -11.00 22.64 16.27
CA GLU A 224 -10.14 23.81 16.51
C GLU A 224 -9.17 23.62 17.70
N ILE A 225 -9.44 22.69 18.63
CA ILE A 225 -8.53 22.38 19.75
C ILE A 225 -7.31 21.58 19.26
N LEU A 226 -7.47 20.78 18.21
CA LEU A 226 -6.36 20.01 17.64
C LEU A 226 -5.35 20.94 16.93
N PRO A 227 -4.07 20.57 16.85
CA PRO A 227 -3.06 21.35 16.13
C PRO A 227 -3.46 21.59 14.67
N GLN A 228 -3.59 22.85 14.27
CA GLN A 228 -4.12 23.23 12.96
C GLN A 228 -3.07 23.18 11.85
N ASP A 229 -1.80 23.13 12.19
CA ASP A 229 -0.65 22.96 11.30
C ASP A 229 -0.25 21.50 11.08
N GLU A 230 -0.80 20.58 11.87
CA GLU A 230 -0.55 19.16 11.78
C GLU A 230 -1.65 18.43 10.99
N THR A 231 -1.86 18.86 9.74
CA THR A 231 -2.83 18.28 8.80
C THR A 231 -2.12 17.77 7.54
N PRO A 232 -2.71 16.87 6.74
CA PRO A 232 -2.05 16.34 5.55
C PRO A 232 -1.55 17.40 4.58
N GLU A 233 -2.32 18.50 4.42
CA GLU A 233 -1.99 19.61 3.55
C GLU A 233 -0.84 20.50 4.05
N ASN A 234 -0.43 20.34 5.31
CA ASN A 234 0.63 21.13 5.95
C ASN A 234 1.84 20.30 6.36
N THR A 235 1.85 18.99 6.08
CA THR A 235 2.91 18.07 6.54
C THR A 235 3.51 17.27 5.38
N GLU A 236 4.81 16.97 5.50
CA GLU A 236 5.55 16.18 4.51
C GLU A 236 6.55 15.21 5.18
N GLY A 237 7.17 14.33 4.39
CA GLY A 237 8.22 13.42 4.86
C GLY A 237 7.79 12.61 6.08
N TYR A 238 8.52 12.77 7.18
CA TYR A 238 8.29 12.05 8.45
C TYR A 238 7.26 12.72 9.38
N GLU A 239 6.71 13.86 8.99
CA GLU A 239 5.75 14.59 9.81
C GLU A 239 4.40 13.88 9.88
N GLY A 240 3.91 13.69 11.10
CA GLY A 240 2.61 13.09 11.37
C GLY A 240 1.48 14.11 11.35
N PHE A 241 0.23 13.62 11.30
CA PHE A 241 -0.94 14.49 11.19
C PHE A 241 -2.19 13.92 11.84
N TYR A 242 -3.16 14.82 12.04
CA TYR A 242 -4.57 14.52 12.25
C TYR A 242 -5.34 14.91 10.99
N HIS A 243 -6.13 14.01 10.43
CA HIS A 243 -6.95 14.31 9.26
C HIS A 243 -8.41 14.06 9.54
N LEU A 244 -9.20 15.12 9.52
CA LEU A 244 -10.65 15.05 9.56
C LEU A 244 -11.17 14.62 8.19
N ILE A 245 -11.48 13.33 8.03
CA ILE A 245 -11.93 12.76 6.75
C ILE A 245 -13.43 12.91 6.51
N GLY A 246 -14.20 13.20 7.57
CA GLY A 246 -15.63 13.40 7.42
C GLY A 246 -16.29 13.96 8.67
N ILE A 247 -17.32 14.75 8.46
CA ILE A 247 -18.18 15.32 9.50
C ILE A 247 -19.64 15.20 9.10
N GLU A 248 -20.43 14.61 9.97
CA GLU A 248 -21.88 14.58 9.88
C GLU A 248 -22.42 15.28 11.12
N SER A 249 -23.23 16.33 10.98
CA SER A 249 -23.67 17.09 12.15
C SER A 249 -25.04 17.73 12.02
N ARG A 250 -25.73 17.81 13.16
CA ARG A 250 -26.97 18.51 13.40
C ARG A 250 -26.91 19.17 14.77
N CYS A 251 -27.96 19.85 15.18
CA CYS A 251 -28.02 20.46 16.53
C CYS A 251 -27.97 19.39 17.64
N GLU A 252 -28.64 18.27 17.42
CA GLU A 252 -28.80 17.18 18.39
C GLU A 252 -27.59 16.27 18.51
N GLU A 253 -26.85 16.10 17.42
CA GLU A 253 -25.74 15.16 17.36
C GLU A 253 -24.71 15.56 16.30
N ALA A 254 -23.45 15.17 16.51
CA ALA A 254 -22.42 15.24 15.50
C ALA A 254 -21.51 14.00 15.57
N LYS A 255 -20.96 13.63 14.42
CA LYS A 255 -19.96 12.58 14.27
C LYS A 255 -18.82 13.10 13.41
N LEU A 256 -17.60 12.97 13.93
CA LEU A 256 -16.38 13.31 13.21
C LEU A 256 -15.57 12.03 13.04
N ASN A 257 -15.01 11.82 11.84
CA ASN A 257 -14.12 10.72 11.55
C ASN A 257 -12.71 11.27 11.31
N TYR A 258 -11.75 10.80 12.10
CA TYR A 258 -10.35 11.18 12.00
C TYR A 258 -9.49 9.97 11.65
N ILE A 259 -8.43 10.23 10.92
CA ILE A 259 -7.28 9.34 10.87
C ILE A 259 -6.07 10.05 11.49
N ILE A 260 -5.25 9.29 12.20
CA ILE A 260 -4.07 9.75 12.93
C ILE A 260 -2.88 8.99 12.37
N ARG A 261 -1.81 9.71 12.02
CA ARG A 261 -0.61 9.16 11.40
C ARG A 261 0.66 9.76 12.02
N ASP A 262 1.64 8.93 12.29
CA ASP A 262 3.01 9.34 12.60
C ASP A 262 3.98 8.18 12.34
N HIS A 263 5.19 8.45 11.84
CA HIS A 263 6.21 7.42 11.67
C HIS A 263 6.84 7.00 13.02
N ASP A 264 6.98 7.95 13.94
CA ASP A 264 7.52 7.71 15.26
C ASP A 264 6.43 7.15 16.20
N ARG A 265 6.73 6.02 16.87
CA ARG A 265 5.76 5.35 17.74
C ARG A 265 5.38 6.20 18.95
N ASP A 266 6.34 6.87 19.58
CA ASP A 266 6.08 7.66 20.78
C ASP A 266 5.28 8.91 20.44
N LYS A 267 5.57 9.55 19.31
CA LYS A 267 4.79 10.68 18.80
C LYS A 267 3.37 10.23 18.42
N PHE A 268 3.22 9.08 17.78
CA PHE A 268 1.92 8.51 17.46
C PHE A 268 1.07 8.27 18.72
N GLU A 269 1.63 7.63 19.76
CA GLU A 269 0.94 7.43 21.03
C GLU A 269 0.59 8.77 21.71
N ASN A 270 1.49 9.76 21.60
CA ASN A 270 1.19 11.10 22.11
C ASN A 270 0.04 11.77 21.34
N ARG A 271 -0.04 11.61 20.02
CA ARG A 271 -1.17 12.13 19.22
C ARG A 271 -2.49 11.57 19.68
N LYS A 272 -2.57 10.27 19.96
CA LYS A 272 -3.77 9.64 20.52
C LYS A 272 -4.16 10.25 21.87
N LYS A 273 -3.17 10.47 22.76
CA LYS A 273 -3.39 11.14 24.06
C LYS A 273 -3.90 12.58 23.91
N VAL A 274 -3.42 13.31 22.90
CA VAL A 274 -3.93 14.67 22.62
C VAL A 274 -5.42 14.62 22.30
N MET A 275 -5.88 13.69 21.46
CA MET A 275 -7.31 13.52 21.16
C MET A 275 -8.13 13.14 22.41
N GLU A 276 -7.62 12.24 23.23
CA GLU A 276 -8.25 11.87 24.52
C GLU A 276 -8.38 13.07 25.45
N ASN A 277 -7.35 13.91 25.51
CA ASN A 277 -7.37 15.15 26.30
C ASN A 277 -8.38 16.17 25.75
N CYS A 278 -8.56 16.26 24.42
CA CYS A 278 -9.60 17.09 23.81
C CYS A 278 -11.00 16.63 24.24
N VAL A 279 -11.26 15.32 24.21
CA VAL A 279 -12.53 14.75 24.70
C VAL A 279 -12.76 15.11 26.17
N LYS A 280 -11.73 14.94 27.01
CA LYS A 280 -11.81 15.29 28.44
C LYS A 280 -12.11 16.76 28.64
N ALA A 281 -11.39 17.65 27.97
CA ALA A 281 -11.60 19.11 28.10
C ALA A 281 -13.01 19.54 27.68
N MET A 282 -13.54 18.94 26.60
CA MET A 282 -14.91 19.20 26.15
C MET A 282 -15.93 18.69 27.16
N ASN A 283 -15.73 17.53 27.76
CA ASN A 283 -16.63 17.00 28.78
C ASN A 283 -16.56 17.81 30.08
N GLU A 284 -15.41 18.29 30.49
CA GLU A 284 -15.27 19.22 31.64
C GLU A 284 -16.04 20.54 31.42
N LYS A 285 -16.06 21.04 30.17
CA LYS A 285 -16.70 22.30 29.81
C LYS A 285 -18.23 22.17 29.63
N TYR A 286 -18.67 21.08 28.99
CA TYR A 286 -20.06 20.92 28.55
C TYR A 286 -20.86 19.85 29.30
N GLY A 287 -20.23 19.12 30.17
CA GLY A 287 -20.81 18.03 30.98
C GLY A 287 -20.36 16.66 30.51
N GLU A 288 -20.24 15.75 31.47
CA GLU A 288 -19.79 14.37 31.23
C GLU A 288 -20.70 13.64 30.24
N GLY A 289 -20.10 12.93 29.27
CA GLY A 289 -20.80 12.19 28.23
C GLY A 289 -21.31 13.05 27.06
N THR A 290 -20.97 14.36 27.03
CA THR A 290 -21.26 15.21 25.87
C THR A 290 -20.43 14.79 24.65
N VAL A 291 -19.18 14.42 24.88
CA VAL A 291 -18.27 13.92 23.81
C VAL A 291 -17.81 12.52 24.17
N GLU A 292 -17.99 11.59 23.25
CA GLU A 292 -17.49 10.21 23.33
C GLU A 292 -16.57 9.94 22.13
N MET A 293 -15.53 9.15 22.32
CA MET A 293 -14.62 8.78 21.23
C MET A 293 -14.37 7.27 21.23
N LYS A 294 -14.34 6.70 20.05
CA LYS A 294 -13.81 5.36 19.79
C LYS A 294 -12.58 5.50 18.92
N MET A 295 -11.48 4.90 19.34
CA MET A 295 -10.22 4.99 18.64
C MET A 295 -9.60 3.59 18.57
N ASP A 296 -9.21 3.16 17.36
CA ASP A 296 -8.64 1.85 17.10
C ASP A 296 -7.35 2.00 16.28
N ASP A 297 -6.31 1.28 16.68
CA ASP A 297 -5.09 1.18 15.90
C ASP A 297 -5.32 0.30 14.67
N GLN A 298 -4.78 0.70 13.53
CA GLN A 298 -4.99 0.04 12.25
C GLN A 298 -3.76 -0.78 11.83
N TYR A 299 -2.58 -0.16 11.89
CA TYR A 299 -1.29 -0.79 11.59
C TYR A 299 -0.16 0.02 12.22
N TYR A 300 1.05 -0.54 12.20
CA TYR A 300 2.23 0.06 12.78
C TYR A 300 3.38 0.14 11.77
N ASN A 301 4.38 0.96 12.08
CA ASN A 301 5.57 1.11 11.26
C ASN A 301 6.38 -0.20 11.25
N MET A 302 6.53 -0.79 10.04
CA MET A 302 7.25 -2.06 9.86
C MET A 302 8.73 -1.98 10.20
N LYS A 303 9.31 -0.78 10.29
CA LYS A 303 10.71 -0.57 10.69
C LYS A 303 11.03 -1.31 12.00
N GLU A 304 10.12 -1.34 12.95
CA GLU A 304 10.29 -2.09 14.22
C GLU A 304 10.60 -3.59 14.00
N LYS A 305 10.16 -4.15 12.89
CA LYS A 305 10.34 -5.56 12.51
C LYS A 305 11.46 -5.76 11.51
N ILE A 306 11.76 -4.73 10.70
CA ILE A 306 12.84 -4.80 9.71
C ILE A 306 14.20 -4.51 10.34
N ASP A 307 14.33 -3.55 11.28
CA ASP A 307 15.61 -3.22 11.91
C ASP A 307 16.35 -4.44 12.51
N PRO A 308 15.70 -5.38 13.21
CA PRO A 308 16.36 -6.61 13.65
C PRO A 308 16.78 -7.55 12.51
N ASN A 309 16.27 -7.33 11.30
CA ASN A 309 16.48 -8.12 10.10
C ASN A 309 17.07 -7.28 8.96
N ILE A 310 17.90 -6.30 9.26
CA ILE A 310 18.38 -5.30 8.30
C ILE A 310 19.10 -5.90 7.09
N HIS A 311 19.64 -7.11 7.22
CA HIS A 311 20.23 -7.87 6.10
C HIS A 311 19.28 -8.04 4.91
N VAL A 312 17.98 -8.05 5.16
CA VAL A 312 16.93 -8.12 4.12
C VAL A 312 16.99 -6.89 3.22
N ILE A 313 17.29 -5.72 3.81
CA ILE A 313 17.46 -4.45 3.09
C ILE A 313 18.80 -4.41 2.36
N ASP A 314 19.89 -4.85 3.03
CA ASP A 314 21.22 -4.89 2.44
C ASP A 314 21.25 -5.75 1.17
N LEU A 315 20.52 -6.87 1.16
CA LEU A 315 20.34 -7.72 -0.01
C LEU A 315 19.68 -6.99 -1.18
N VAL A 316 18.59 -6.25 -0.92
CA VAL A 316 17.90 -5.46 -1.95
C VAL A 316 18.78 -4.37 -2.50
N VAL A 317 19.43 -3.60 -1.62
CA VAL A 317 20.36 -2.52 -2.02
C VAL A 317 21.43 -3.08 -2.97
N LYS A 318 22.04 -4.21 -2.62
CA LYS A 318 23.02 -4.86 -3.46
C LYS A 318 22.42 -5.36 -4.78
N ALA A 319 21.23 -5.95 -4.74
CA ALA A 319 20.54 -6.46 -5.92
C ALA A 319 20.18 -5.33 -6.91
N MET A 320 19.73 -4.17 -6.39
CA MET A 320 19.48 -2.97 -7.18
C MET A 320 20.77 -2.45 -7.82
N GLN A 321 21.86 -2.31 -7.05
CA GLN A 321 23.16 -1.86 -7.57
C GLN A 321 23.67 -2.78 -8.69
N GLU A 322 23.54 -4.09 -8.56
CA GLU A 322 23.91 -5.04 -9.61
C GLU A 322 22.99 -4.97 -10.85
N ALA A 323 21.76 -4.48 -10.68
CA ALA A 323 20.85 -4.17 -11.79
C ALA A 323 21.06 -2.77 -12.37
N GLU A 324 22.09 -2.03 -11.90
CA GLU A 324 22.35 -0.63 -12.26
C GLU A 324 21.18 0.30 -11.90
N VAL A 325 20.49 -0.01 -10.81
CA VAL A 325 19.43 0.81 -10.21
C VAL A 325 19.97 1.47 -8.95
N THR A 326 19.77 2.78 -8.82
CA THR A 326 20.11 3.53 -7.61
C THR A 326 19.02 3.35 -6.57
N PRO A 327 19.30 2.76 -5.39
CA PRO A 327 18.30 2.64 -4.35
C PRO A 327 17.83 4.01 -3.82
N LEU A 328 16.52 4.20 -3.76
CA LEU A 328 15.86 5.38 -3.19
C LEU A 328 15.06 4.94 -1.96
N VAL A 329 15.75 4.98 -0.82
CA VAL A 329 15.12 4.63 0.46
C VAL A 329 14.27 5.80 0.94
N GLN A 330 12.98 5.57 1.08
CA GLN A 330 12.03 6.59 1.55
C GLN A 330 10.91 5.97 2.39
N PRO A 331 10.31 6.74 3.31
CA PRO A 331 9.17 6.24 4.08
C PRO A 331 7.88 6.33 3.27
N ILE A 332 7.00 5.35 3.48
CA ILE A 332 5.63 5.36 2.96
C ILE A 332 4.76 6.24 3.87
N ARG A 333 4.04 7.19 3.30
CA ARG A 333 3.03 8.00 4.02
C ARG A 333 1.65 7.34 4.02
N GLY A 334 1.61 6.02 4.18
CA GLY A 334 0.44 5.15 4.21
C GLY A 334 0.75 3.84 4.90
N GLY A 335 -0.01 2.81 4.59
CA GLY A 335 0.21 1.42 4.98
C GLY A 335 0.42 0.57 3.74
N THR A 336 0.94 -0.64 3.91
CA THR A 336 1.06 -1.67 2.88
C THR A 336 0.84 -3.05 3.48
N ASP A 337 0.61 -4.04 2.65
CA ASP A 337 0.58 -5.44 3.09
C ASP A 337 1.90 -5.85 3.75
N GLY A 338 3.04 -5.39 3.23
CA GLY A 338 4.36 -5.65 3.82
C GLY A 338 4.47 -5.22 5.28
N ALA A 339 3.87 -4.09 5.64
CA ALA A 339 3.82 -3.63 7.03
C ALA A 339 3.06 -4.62 7.92
N GLN A 340 1.86 -5.03 7.50
CA GLN A 340 1.05 -5.98 8.27
C GLN A 340 1.69 -7.36 8.33
N LEU A 341 2.26 -7.86 7.23
CA LEU A 341 2.98 -9.14 7.18
C LEU A 341 4.19 -9.14 8.10
N SER A 342 4.92 -8.03 8.20
CA SER A 342 6.05 -7.88 9.11
C SER A 342 5.63 -8.07 10.58
N PHE A 343 4.46 -7.55 10.97
CA PHE A 343 3.90 -7.76 12.30
C PHE A 343 3.31 -9.17 12.51
N LYS A 344 3.03 -9.90 11.43
CA LYS A 344 2.65 -11.34 11.48
C LYS A 344 3.87 -12.28 11.55
N GLY A 345 5.09 -11.72 11.61
CA GLY A 345 6.34 -12.46 11.76
C GLY A 345 7.07 -12.76 10.46
N LEU A 346 6.67 -12.13 9.35
CA LEU A 346 7.34 -12.21 8.06
C LEU A 346 7.95 -10.84 7.70
N PRO A 347 9.22 -10.55 7.99
CA PRO A 347 9.86 -9.31 7.55
C PRO A 347 9.66 -9.10 6.05
N CYS A 348 8.98 -8.01 5.66
CA CYS A 348 8.51 -7.84 4.28
C CYS A 348 8.57 -6.36 3.84
N PRO A 349 9.75 -5.86 3.45
CA PRO A 349 9.87 -4.53 2.87
C PRO A 349 9.26 -4.47 1.47
N ASN A 350 9.00 -3.24 1.00
CA ASN A 350 8.40 -2.95 -0.28
C ASN A 350 9.45 -2.51 -1.30
N ILE A 351 9.38 -3.03 -2.52
CA ILE A 351 10.29 -2.75 -3.65
C ILE A 351 9.47 -2.17 -4.80
N PHE A 352 10.07 -1.28 -5.57
CA PHE A 352 9.45 -0.68 -6.75
C PHE A 352 8.91 -1.70 -7.76
N ALA A 353 7.77 -1.39 -8.35
CA ALA A 353 7.17 -2.08 -9.49
C ALA A 353 7.08 -1.18 -10.74
N GLY A 354 7.57 0.04 -10.67
CA GLY A 354 7.71 0.95 -11.79
C GLY A 354 6.45 1.67 -12.25
N GLY A 355 5.33 1.48 -11.57
CA GLY A 355 4.11 2.22 -11.85
C GLY A 355 4.17 3.64 -11.30
N VAL A 356 3.49 4.55 -11.98
CA VAL A 356 3.45 5.98 -11.66
C VAL A 356 2.02 6.51 -11.84
N ASN A 357 1.64 7.53 -11.05
CA ASN A 357 0.31 8.16 -11.08
C ASN A 357 -0.83 7.18 -10.80
N PHE A 358 -0.63 6.33 -9.80
CA PHE A 358 -1.58 5.30 -9.36
C PHE A 358 -2.98 5.83 -9.08
N HIS A 359 -3.95 4.92 -9.00
CA HIS A 359 -5.35 5.14 -8.63
C HIS A 359 -6.13 6.05 -9.59
N GLY A 360 -5.63 6.27 -10.81
CA GLY A 360 -6.28 7.18 -11.74
C GLY A 360 -6.03 6.90 -13.22
N PRO A 361 -6.70 7.64 -14.12
CA PRO A 361 -6.61 7.42 -15.56
C PRO A 361 -5.28 7.90 -16.17
N TYR A 362 -4.44 8.58 -15.40
CA TYR A 362 -3.10 9.00 -15.81
C TYR A 362 -2.01 8.02 -15.43
N GLU A 363 -2.40 6.89 -14.84
CA GLU A 363 -1.50 5.82 -14.47
C GLU A 363 -0.73 5.28 -15.67
N PHE A 364 0.56 5.11 -15.52
CA PHE A 364 1.42 4.49 -16.52
C PHE A 364 2.52 3.64 -15.85
N VAL A 365 3.13 2.78 -16.65
CA VAL A 365 4.32 2.02 -16.24
C VAL A 365 5.30 1.92 -17.42
N SER A 366 6.60 2.02 -17.13
CA SER A 366 7.66 1.82 -18.11
C SER A 366 8.01 0.33 -18.21
N ILE A 367 8.08 -0.20 -19.42
CA ILE A 367 8.49 -1.59 -19.67
C ILE A 367 9.94 -1.80 -19.22
N GLN A 368 10.83 -0.85 -19.45
CA GLN A 368 12.23 -0.94 -19.06
C GLN A 368 12.39 -0.92 -17.53
N VAL A 369 11.54 -0.17 -16.82
CA VAL A 369 11.53 -0.19 -15.35
C VAL A 369 11.03 -1.53 -14.83
N MET A 370 9.98 -2.12 -15.42
CA MET A 370 9.54 -3.48 -15.10
C MET A 370 10.64 -4.53 -15.33
N GLU A 371 11.40 -4.42 -16.42
CA GLU A 371 12.54 -5.29 -16.68
C GLU A 371 13.63 -5.15 -15.60
N LYS A 372 13.88 -3.93 -15.10
CA LYS A 372 14.80 -3.69 -13.98
C LYS A 372 14.26 -4.30 -12.67
N ALA A 373 12.97 -4.17 -12.37
CA ALA A 373 12.36 -4.80 -11.20
C ALA A 373 12.47 -6.32 -11.25
N MET A 374 12.16 -6.94 -12.39
CA MET A 374 12.40 -8.36 -12.64
C MET A 374 13.87 -8.75 -12.38
N GLN A 375 14.82 -7.95 -12.88
CA GLN A 375 16.26 -8.22 -12.67
C GLN A 375 16.65 -8.13 -11.19
N VAL A 376 16.04 -7.21 -10.43
CA VAL A 376 16.24 -7.10 -8.98
C VAL A 376 15.75 -8.36 -8.26
N ILE A 377 14.57 -8.90 -8.62
CA ILE A 377 14.06 -10.17 -8.09
C ILE A 377 15.07 -11.32 -8.34
N ILE A 378 15.59 -11.42 -9.56
CA ILE A 378 16.58 -12.45 -9.93
C ILE A 378 17.86 -12.29 -9.11
N ASN A 379 18.35 -11.05 -8.96
CA ASN A 379 19.55 -10.76 -8.19
C ASN A 379 19.38 -11.08 -6.70
N ILE A 380 18.23 -10.71 -6.08
CA ILE A 380 17.91 -11.08 -4.69
C ILE A 380 17.95 -12.60 -4.52
N SER A 381 17.32 -13.33 -5.43
CA SER A 381 17.23 -14.79 -5.39
C SER A 381 18.63 -15.44 -5.43
N ARG A 382 19.49 -14.95 -6.34
CA ARG A 382 20.87 -15.41 -6.48
C ARG A 382 21.74 -15.02 -5.27
N LEU A 383 21.64 -13.79 -4.80
CA LEU A 383 22.40 -13.30 -3.66
C LEU A 383 22.06 -14.05 -2.37
N THR A 384 20.79 -14.42 -2.21
CA THR A 384 20.33 -15.23 -1.06
C THR A 384 20.95 -16.62 -1.05
N ALA A 385 21.25 -17.22 -2.21
CA ALA A 385 21.96 -18.50 -2.29
C ALA A 385 23.40 -18.44 -1.79
N GLY A 386 24.01 -17.26 -1.77
CA GLY A 386 25.34 -17.00 -1.21
C GLY A 386 25.32 -16.48 0.23
N TYR A 387 24.13 -16.31 0.82
CA TYR A 387 23.98 -15.84 2.19
C TYR A 387 24.27 -17.00 3.16
N ASN A 388 25.28 -16.81 3.99
CA ASN A 388 25.60 -17.72 5.10
C ASN A 388 25.30 -16.96 6.39
N ASP A 389 24.43 -17.52 7.23
CA ASP A 389 24.17 -17.05 8.61
C ASP A 389 25.45 -16.97 9.44
#